data_a7840f0671b2d84c96896e34228d31cf
#
_entry.id   a7840f0671b2d84c96896e34228d31cf
#
_cell.length_a   1.000
_cell.length_b   1.000
_cell.length_c   1.000
_cell.angle_alpha   90.00
_cell.angle_beta   90.00
_cell.angle_gamma   90.00
#
_symmetry.space_group_name_H-M   'P 1'
#
loop_
_entity.id
_entity.type
_entity.pdbx_description
1 polymer ?
#
loop_
_entity_poly.entity_id
_entity_poly.type
_entity_poly.pdbx_seq_one_letter_code
_entity_poly.pdbx_strand_id
1 'polypeptide(L)'
;MNQDSTRKARVNVRRAEVMEQVEKEIQQHYQSELISHIRSAGNVYNLGHTEFFLAREFGFCNGVRRAIDIAYAARKVFPDRRIFLIGDIIHNPEVNRQLEEMGIRKLPW
;
A
#
# COMPACT_ATOMS: atom_id res chain seq x y z
N MET A 1 38.56 -15.27 -10.13
CA MET A 1 37.69 -14.27 -10.67
C MET A 1 36.60 -13.95 -9.65
N ASN A 2 36.45 -12.70 -9.33
CA ASN A 2 35.54 -12.28 -8.29
C ASN A 2 34.15 -12.07 -8.88
N GLN A 3 33.19 -12.94 -8.56
CA GLN A 3 31.82 -12.83 -9.05
C GLN A 3 31.07 -11.64 -8.44
N ASP A 4 31.54 -11.11 -7.31
CA ASP A 4 30.90 -9.99 -6.63
C ASP A 4 31.00 -8.69 -7.43
N SER A 5 31.96 -8.57 -8.34
CA SER A 5 32.10 -7.38 -9.22
C SER A 5 30.95 -7.20 -10.18
N THR A 6 30.17 -8.27 -10.47
CA THR A 6 29.01 -8.22 -11.36
C THR A 6 27.68 -8.12 -10.60
N ARG A 7 27.71 -8.30 -9.28
CA ARG A 7 26.53 -8.29 -8.45
C ARG A 7 26.20 -6.86 -8.03
N LYS A 8 25.05 -6.37 -8.48
CA LYS A 8 24.58 -5.06 -8.04
C LYS A 8 24.18 -5.12 -6.56
N ALA A 9 24.57 -4.11 -5.80
CA ALA A 9 24.16 -3.98 -4.42
C ALA A 9 22.64 -3.91 -4.30
N ARG A 10 22.09 -4.51 -3.26
CA ARG A 10 20.67 -4.38 -2.96
C ARG A 10 20.36 -2.93 -2.58
N VAL A 11 19.32 -2.40 -3.18
CA VAL A 11 18.85 -1.06 -2.85
C VAL A 11 17.79 -1.18 -1.76
N ASN A 12 18.02 -0.49 -0.65
CA ASN A 12 16.98 -0.37 0.35
C ASN A 12 16.02 0.74 -0.07
N VAL A 13 14.85 0.35 -0.57
CA VAL A 13 13.84 1.31 -1.00
C VAL A 13 13.08 1.91 0.18
N ARG A 14 13.10 1.26 1.35
CA ARG A 14 12.36 1.69 2.55
C ARG A 14 13.18 2.62 3.43
N ARG A 15 13.88 3.57 2.84
CA ARG A 15 14.61 4.61 3.57
C ARG A 15 13.63 5.56 4.25
N ALA A 16 14.04 6.15 5.37
CA ALA A 16 13.18 7.01 6.19
C ALA A 16 12.55 8.17 5.39
N GLU A 17 13.33 8.85 4.56
CA GLU A 17 12.87 9.97 3.74
C GLU A 17 11.87 9.53 2.66
N VAL A 18 12.01 8.31 2.15
CA VAL A 18 11.07 7.73 1.19
C VAL A 18 9.78 7.31 1.90
N MET A 19 9.89 6.65 3.04
CA MET A 19 8.74 6.15 3.78
C MET A 19 7.84 7.26 4.30
N GLU A 20 8.38 8.42 4.62
CA GLU A 20 7.59 9.58 5.00
C GLU A 20 6.61 9.99 3.88
N GLN A 21 7.08 10.01 2.65
CA GLN A 21 6.24 10.31 1.48
C GLN A 21 5.26 9.19 1.17
N VAL A 22 5.72 7.94 1.28
CA VAL A 22 4.90 6.74 1.05
C VAL A 22 3.72 6.70 2.03
N GLU A 23 3.95 7.00 3.28
CA GLU A 23 2.90 7.01 4.31
C GLU A 23 1.77 7.99 3.94
N LYS A 24 2.14 9.18 3.49
CA LYS A 24 1.17 10.20 3.06
C LYS A 24 0.35 9.72 1.85
N GLU A 25 1.00 9.10 0.88
CA GLU A 25 0.31 8.58 -0.31
C GLU A 25 -0.65 7.45 0.03
N ILE A 26 -0.23 6.52 0.88
CA ILE A 26 -1.07 5.40 1.30
C ILE A 26 -2.31 5.92 2.04
N GLN A 27 -2.14 6.89 2.92
CA GLN A 27 -3.26 7.52 3.60
C GLN A 27 -4.23 8.16 2.61
N GLN A 28 -3.72 8.89 1.61
CA GLN A 28 -4.57 9.52 0.60
C GLN A 28 -5.32 8.50 -0.24
N HIS A 29 -4.66 7.41 -0.64
CA HIS A 29 -5.26 6.41 -1.52
C HIS A 29 -6.32 5.55 -0.83
N TYR A 30 -6.16 5.29 0.46
CA TYR A 30 -7.02 4.35 1.20
C TYR A 30 -7.80 5.00 2.33
N GLN A 31 -7.89 6.31 2.34
CA GLN A 31 -8.71 7.04 3.31
C GLN A 31 -10.17 7.06 2.85
N SER A 32 -11.08 6.82 3.77
CA SER A 32 -12.52 6.94 3.56
C SER A 32 -13.07 8.07 4.42
N GLU A 33 -13.76 9.01 3.79
CA GLU A 33 -14.44 10.09 4.51
C GLU A 33 -15.55 9.56 5.42
N LEU A 34 -16.25 8.54 4.95
CA LEU A 34 -17.30 7.90 5.75
C LEU A 34 -16.72 7.27 7.02
N ILE A 35 -15.63 6.53 6.89
CA ILE A 35 -14.96 5.91 8.05
C ILE A 35 -14.46 6.98 9.02
N SER A 36 -13.87 8.06 8.52
CA SER A 36 -13.42 9.18 9.36
C SER A 36 -14.58 9.83 10.13
N HIS A 37 -15.71 10.00 9.44
CA HIS A 37 -16.92 10.53 10.07
C HIS A 37 -17.45 9.63 11.18
N ILE A 38 -17.52 8.33 10.92
CA ILE A 38 -18.00 7.34 11.92
C ILE A 38 -17.05 7.32 13.13
N ARG A 39 -15.75 7.37 12.90
CA ARG A 39 -14.77 7.40 14.00
C ARG A 39 -14.92 8.65 14.86
N SER A 40 -15.16 9.80 14.27
CA SER A 40 -15.37 11.04 15.00
C SER A 40 -16.67 11.03 15.83
N ALA A 41 -17.63 10.20 15.45
CA ALA A 41 -18.91 10.03 16.13
C ALA A 41 -18.91 8.86 17.14
N GLY A 42 -17.74 8.36 17.55
CA GLY A 42 -17.64 7.30 18.55
C GLY A 42 -17.76 5.88 17.99
N ASN A 43 -17.44 5.68 16.72
CA ASN A 43 -17.45 4.38 16.05
C ASN A 43 -18.83 3.75 15.90
N VAL A 44 -19.88 4.56 15.91
CA VAL A 44 -21.26 4.10 15.71
C VAL A 44 -21.91 4.93 14.61
N TYR A 45 -22.62 4.27 13.73
CA TYR A 45 -23.37 4.93 12.66
C TYR A 45 -24.78 4.37 12.59
N ASN A 46 -25.75 5.27 12.72
CA ASN A 46 -27.17 4.91 12.72
C ASN A 46 -27.81 5.20 11.37
N LEU A 47 -28.47 4.19 10.81
CA LEU A 47 -29.30 4.31 9.62
C LEU A 47 -30.72 3.85 9.97
N GLY A 48 -31.50 4.73 10.62
CA GLY A 48 -32.88 4.41 10.99
C GLY A 48 -32.97 3.19 11.91
N HIS A 49 -33.32 2.04 11.36
CA HIS A 49 -33.48 0.79 12.12
C HIS A 49 -32.19 -0.02 12.28
N THR A 50 -31.10 0.43 11.68
CA THR A 50 -29.83 -0.32 11.70
C THR A 50 -28.75 0.51 12.33
N GLU A 51 -28.03 -0.08 13.27
CA GLU A 51 -26.82 0.47 13.83
C GLU A 51 -25.61 -0.27 13.29
N PHE A 52 -24.59 0.48 12.87
CA PHE A 52 -23.30 -0.05 12.46
C PHE A 52 -22.27 0.28 13.52
N PHE A 53 -21.60 -0.73 14.04
CA PHE A 53 -20.49 -0.57 14.96
C PHE A 53 -19.19 -0.78 14.21
N LEU A 54 -18.37 0.25 14.18
CA LEU A 54 -17.07 0.18 13.51
C LEU A 54 -16.05 -0.41 14.48
N ALA A 55 -15.29 -1.39 14.03
CA ALA A 55 -14.18 -1.91 14.82
C ALA A 55 -13.18 -0.80 15.13
N ARG A 56 -12.61 -0.83 16.33
CA ARG A 56 -11.64 0.18 16.75
C ARG A 56 -10.41 0.18 15.85
N GLU A 57 -9.93 -1.01 15.50
CA GLU A 57 -8.79 -1.18 14.64
C GLU A 57 -9.12 -2.14 13.50
N PHE A 58 -8.83 -1.75 12.29
CA PHE A 58 -8.93 -2.61 11.11
C PHE A 58 -8.05 -2.03 10.01
N GLY A 59 -7.80 -2.83 8.99
CA GLY A 59 -6.99 -2.43 7.84
C GLY A 59 -6.16 -3.60 7.35
N PHE A 60 -5.08 -3.28 6.68
CA PHE A 60 -4.16 -4.29 6.19
C PHE A 60 -3.40 -4.93 7.35
N CYS A 61 -3.19 -6.25 7.28
CA CYS A 61 -2.28 -6.90 8.23
C CYS A 61 -0.84 -6.41 8.00
N ASN A 62 0.02 -6.64 8.97
CA ASN A 62 1.41 -6.16 8.91
C ASN A 62 2.16 -6.68 7.67
N GLY A 63 1.92 -7.92 7.25
CA GLY A 63 2.55 -8.48 6.07
C GLY A 63 2.12 -7.80 4.78
N VAL A 64 0.81 -7.59 4.61
CA VAL A 64 0.26 -6.88 3.45
C VAL A 64 0.71 -5.43 3.45
N ARG A 65 0.66 -4.75 4.58
CA ARG A 65 1.11 -3.36 4.69
C ARG A 65 2.58 -3.22 4.31
N ARG A 66 3.42 -4.13 4.75
CA ARG A 66 4.84 -4.13 4.39
C ARG A 66 5.04 -4.31 2.89
N ALA A 67 4.30 -5.20 2.26
CA ALA A 67 4.38 -5.42 0.82
C ALA A 67 3.93 -4.19 0.03
N ILE A 68 2.86 -3.53 0.47
CA ILE A 68 2.38 -2.27 -0.12
C ILE A 68 3.43 -1.17 0.06
N ASP A 69 4.00 -1.03 1.24
CA ASP A 69 5.06 -0.07 1.51
C ASP A 69 6.24 -0.25 0.55
N ILE A 70 6.67 -1.50 0.34
CA ILE A 70 7.77 -1.81 -0.57
C ILE A 70 7.41 -1.45 -2.01
N ALA A 71 6.20 -1.74 -2.46
CA ALA A 71 5.77 -1.41 -3.82
C ALA A 71 5.76 0.11 -4.05
N TYR A 72 5.19 0.87 -3.13
CA TYR A 72 5.16 2.32 -3.21
C TYR A 72 6.57 2.92 -3.15
N ALA A 73 7.40 2.42 -2.23
CA ALA A 73 8.77 2.89 -2.09
C ALA A 73 9.60 2.59 -3.34
N ALA A 74 9.44 1.41 -3.92
CA ALA A 74 10.11 1.04 -5.16
C ALA A 74 9.74 1.98 -6.31
N ARG A 75 8.46 2.36 -6.40
CA ARG A 75 8.03 3.33 -7.42
C ARG A 75 8.70 4.68 -7.24
N LYS A 76 8.88 5.14 -6.01
CA LYS A 76 9.54 6.42 -5.73
C LYS A 76 11.04 6.39 -5.99
N VAL A 77 11.70 5.31 -5.60
CA VAL A 77 13.15 5.17 -5.77
C VAL A 77 13.51 4.94 -7.24
N PHE A 78 12.64 4.26 -7.99
CA PHE A 78 12.86 3.94 -9.39
C PHE A 78 11.72 4.48 -10.27
N PRO A 79 11.60 5.81 -10.40
CA PRO A 79 10.47 6.40 -11.12
C PRO A 79 10.42 6.05 -12.60
N ASP A 80 11.57 5.78 -13.22
CA ASP A 80 11.68 5.52 -14.67
C ASP A 80 11.82 4.04 -15.01
N ARG A 81 11.86 3.16 -14.02
CA ARG A 81 12.01 1.73 -14.25
C ARG A 81 10.66 1.03 -14.29
N ARG A 82 10.60 -0.04 -15.06
CA ARG A 82 9.45 -0.94 -15.06
C ARG A 82 9.49 -1.77 -13.77
N ILE A 83 8.37 -1.80 -13.08
CA ILE A 83 8.23 -2.56 -11.82
C ILE A 83 7.13 -3.58 -12.02
N PHE A 84 7.41 -4.82 -11.65
CA PHE A 84 6.48 -5.93 -11.82
C PHE A 84 6.24 -6.64 -10.50
N LEU A 85 5.02 -7.13 -10.33
CA LEU A 85 4.63 -8.02 -9.25
C LEU A 85 4.55 -9.46 -9.77
N ILE A 86 4.99 -10.38 -8.95
CA ILE A 86 4.78 -11.80 -9.22
C ILE A 86 3.56 -12.22 -8.39
N GLY A 87 2.38 -12.09 -8.99
CA GLY A 87 1.11 -12.31 -8.30
C GLY A 87 0.60 -11.08 -7.56
N ASP A 88 -0.57 -11.19 -6.97
CA ASP A 88 -1.19 -10.12 -6.21
C ASP A 88 -0.60 -10.02 -4.80
N ILE A 89 -0.38 -8.79 -4.32
CA ILE A 89 -0.03 -8.56 -2.92
C ILE A 89 -1.19 -9.00 -2.02
N ILE A 90 -2.39 -8.66 -2.44
CA ILE A 90 -3.63 -9.05 -1.78
C ILE A 90 -4.72 -9.14 -2.84
N HIS A 91 -5.69 -10.03 -2.65
CA HIS A 91 -6.84 -10.13 -3.53
C HIS A 91 -7.85 -9.03 -3.20
N ASN A 92 -7.48 -7.81 -3.49
CA ASN A 92 -8.30 -6.63 -3.27
C ASN A 92 -8.28 -5.78 -4.55
N PRO A 93 -9.42 -5.65 -5.24
CA PRO A 93 -9.48 -4.93 -6.52
C PRO A 93 -9.03 -3.48 -6.43
N GLU A 94 -9.31 -2.80 -5.32
CA GLU A 94 -8.93 -1.39 -5.15
C GLU A 94 -7.41 -1.24 -5.02
N VAL A 95 -6.76 -2.10 -4.25
CA VAL A 95 -5.30 -2.10 -4.11
C VAL A 95 -4.66 -2.41 -5.47
N ASN A 96 -5.16 -3.42 -6.16
CA ASN A 96 -4.61 -3.83 -7.45
C ASN A 96 -4.78 -2.72 -8.50
N ARG A 97 -5.94 -2.06 -8.52
CA ARG A 97 -6.18 -0.92 -9.39
C ARG A 97 -5.21 0.23 -9.11
N GLN A 98 -4.99 0.53 -7.84
CA GLN A 98 -4.10 1.62 -7.44
C GLN A 98 -2.65 1.35 -7.83
N LEU A 99 -2.17 0.13 -7.64
CA LEU A 99 -0.82 -0.25 -8.05
C LEU A 99 -0.67 -0.18 -9.57
N GLU A 100 -1.68 -0.60 -10.31
CA GLU A 100 -1.69 -0.53 -11.77
C GLU A 100 -1.65 0.91 -12.26
N GLU A 101 -2.39 1.81 -11.64
CA GLU A 101 -2.35 3.25 -11.94
C GLU A 101 -0.96 3.85 -11.70
N MET A 102 -0.22 3.31 -10.76
CA MET A 102 1.16 3.70 -10.49
C MET A 102 2.16 3.08 -11.49
N GLY A 103 1.68 2.32 -12.46
CA GLY A 103 2.53 1.66 -13.45
C GLY A 103 3.22 0.41 -12.94
N ILE A 104 2.75 -0.16 -11.82
CA ILE A 104 3.26 -1.42 -11.30
C ILE A 104 2.40 -2.54 -11.89
N ARG A 105 2.99 -3.37 -12.71
CA ARG A 105 2.27 -4.40 -13.48
C ARG A 105 2.44 -5.77 -12.85
N LYS A 106 1.37 -6.53 -12.85
CA LYS A 106 1.43 -7.93 -12.47
C LYS A 106 1.86 -8.76 -13.68
N LEU A 107 2.87 -9.61 -13.47
CA LEU A 107 3.26 -10.57 -14.50
C LEU A 107 2.19 -11.66 -14.61
N PRO A 108 1.83 -12.09 -15.82
CA PRO A 108 0.98 -13.25 -16.01
C PRO A 108 1.70 -14.49 -15.49
N TRP A 109 0.96 -15.32 -14.79
CA TRP A 109 1.52 -16.49 -14.14
C TRP A 109 0.78 -17.75 -14.48
#